data_d82f661fb22bc3a6036910f42d0fdbfc
#
_entry.id   d82f661fb22bc3a6036910f42d0fdbfc
#
_cell.length_a   1.000
_cell.length_b   1.000
_cell.length_c   1.000
_cell.angle_alpha   90.00
_cell.angle_beta   90.00
_cell.angle_gamma   90.00
#
_symmetry.space_group_name_H-M   'P 1'
#
loop_
_entity.id
_entity.type
_entity.pdbx_description
1 polymer ?
#
loop_
_entity_poly.entity_id
_entity_poly.type
_entity_poly.pdbx_seq_one_letter_code
_entity_poly.pdbx_strand_id
1 'polypeptide(L)'
;MVKTKSKKSHAKKTDYTNAIFNEVRKEDGITKDGVSRNIGGYRNAVMEDIKKMCDKKILEYKKGGLHIINENLPTITKNRKNLQDHLKNYHEIIKNVLPRIKENARKSGKPIFYTEPVMAPHHIDARTGKPMEGKLQRINERCKDDLLLIMHSVNIVIRASYSLYLSQISSLEESGIQVSVKEIEKEQKEALDEIKKTKRTLLEMTAKKGNLHGSAVFQMWWFQLTAGLQMQEDNLVWFEE
;
A
#
# COMPACT_ATOMS: atom_id res chain seq x y z
N MET A 1 31.31 9.29 -44.17
CA MET A 1 29.90 8.82 -44.15
C MET A 1 29.61 8.22 -42.79
N VAL A 2 28.96 8.97 -41.92
CA VAL A 2 28.58 8.52 -40.56
C VAL A 2 27.17 7.93 -40.65
N LYS A 3 27.05 6.63 -40.41
CA LYS A 3 25.73 5.94 -40.34
C LYS A 3 25.09 6.27 -39.01
N THR A 4 24.12 7.17 -39.03
CA THR A 4 23.21 7.44 -37.93
C THR A 4 22.30 6.23 -37.67
N LYS A 5 22.55 5.52 -36.57
CA LYS A 5 21.62 4.48 -36.07
C LYS A 5 20.35 5.17 -35.57
N SER A 6 19.24 4.99 -36.29
CA SER A 6 17.91 5.43 -35.82
C SER A 6 17.56 4.68 -34.54
N LYS A 7 17.36 5.41 -33.43
CA LYS A 7 16.78 4.88 -32.19
C LYS A 7 15.35 4.46 -32.50
N LYS A 8 15.06 3.16 -32.55
CA LYS A 8 13.70 2.62 -32.54
C LYS A 8 13.05 3.10 -31.22
N SER A 9 12.09 4.00 -31.34
CA SER A 9 11.20 4.33 -30.22
C SER A 9 10.42 3.06 -29.84
N HIS A 10 10.65 2.53 -28.64
CA HIS A 10 9.80 1.47 -28.11
C HIS A 10 8.42 2.07 -27.83
N ALA A 11 7.50 1.92 -28.76
CA ALA A 11 6.09 2.19 -28.53
C ALA A 11 5.66 1.36 -27.30
N LYS A 12 5.01 2.01 -26.34
CA LYS A 12 4.51 1.38 -25.11
C LYS A 12 3.57 0.25 -25.55
N LYS A 13 3.92 -1.00 -25.24
CA LYS A 13 3.10 -2.16 -25.64
C LYS A 13 1.76 -2.07 -24.92
N THR A 14 0.66 -1.95 -25.66
CA THR A 14 -0.69 -1.92 -25.10
C THR A 14 -0.99 -3.29 -24.47
N ASP A 15 -1.46 -3.32 -23.24
CA ASP A 15 -1.87 -4.52 -22.50
C ASP A 15 -3.38 -4.70 -22.67
N TYR A 16 -3.78 -5.79 -23.31
CA TYR A 16 -5.19 -6.11 -23.60
C TYR A 16 -5.80 -7.08 -22.58
N THR A 17 -5.09 -7.46 -21.52
CA THR A 17 -5.52 -8.53 -20.61
C THR A 17 -6.89 -8.30 -19.99
N ASN A 18 -7.20 -7.10 -19.54
CA ASN A 18 -8.50 -6.77 -18.95
C ASN A 18 -9.61 -6.79 -20.02
N ALA A 19 -9.37 -6.23 -21.20
CA ALA A 19 -10.32 -6.23 -22.29
C ALA A 19 -10.66 -7.66 -22.76
N ILE A 20 -9.65 -8.52 -22.88
CA ILE A 20 -9.81 -9.95 -23.22
C ILE A 20 -10.67 -10.65 -22.17
N PHE A 21 -10.35 -10.47 -20.89
CA PHE A 21 -11.08 -11.07 -19.78
C PHE A 21 -12.57 -10.67 -19.82
N ASN A 22 -12.85 -9.39 -20.04
CA ASN A 22 -14.21 -8.87 -20.10
C ASN A 22 -15.00 -9.44 -21.28
N GLU A 23 -14.38 -9.58 -22.46
CA GLU A 23 -15.06 -10.18 -23.61
C GLU A 23 -15.39 -11.67 -23.38
N VAL A 24 -14.45 -12.43 -22.82
CA VAL A 24 -14.72 -13.84 -22.49
C VAL A 24 -15.81 -13.96 -21.41
N ARG A 25 -15.88 -13.00 -20.48
CA ARG A 25 -16.90 -13.00 -19.43
C ARG A 25 -18.29 -12.65 -19.95
N LYS A 26 -18.38 -11.77 -20.97
CA LYS A 26 -19.66 -11.44 -21.61
C LYS A 26 -20.20 -12.61 -22.42
N GLU A 27 -19.32 -13.37 -23.06
CA GLU A 27 -19.66 -14.49 -23.93
C GLU A 27 -18.71 -15.67 -23.63
N ASP A 28 -19.14 -16.53 -22.71
CA ASP A 28 -18.39 -17.74 -22.37
C ASP A 28 -18.29 -18.67 -23.58
N GLY A 29 -17.10 -19.12 -23.90
CA GLY A 29 -16.84 -19.90 -25.12
C GLY A 29 -16.61 -19.06 -26.40
N ILE A 30 -16.43 -17.73 -26.27
CA ILE A 30 -16.04 -16.88 -27.40
C ILE A 30 -14.73 -17.36 -28.03
N THR A 31 -14.65 -17.32 -29.37
CA THR A 31 -13.40 -17.69 -30.05
C THR A 31 -12.32 -16.63 -29.90
N LYS A 32 -11.05 -17.03 -30.01
CA LYS A 32 -9.92 -16.08 -29.99
C LYS A 32 -10.05 -14.97 -31.03
N ASP A 33 -10.55 -15.30 -32.20
CA ASP A 33 -10.78 -14.32 -33.28
C ASP A 33 -12.00 -13.43 -32.97
N GLY A 34 -13.02 -13.96 -32.30
CA GLY A 34 -14.15 -13.18 -31.76
C GLY A 34 -13.67 -12.10 -30.80
N VAL A 35 -12.89 -12.50 -29.77
CA VAL A 35 -12.29 -11.56 -28.83
C VAL A 35 -11.46 -10.48 -29.52
N SER A 36 -10.58 -10.89 -30.47
CA SER A 36 -9.75 -9.93 -31.19
C SER A 36 -10.55 -8.92 -32.03
N ARG A 37 -11.65 -9.34 -32.64
CA ARG A 37 -12.55 -8.44 -33.37
C ARG A 37 -13.28 -7.46 -32.46
N ASN A 38 -13.80 -7.94 -31.35
CA ASN A 38 -14.58 -7.12 -30.41
C ASN A 38 -13.73 -6.05 -29.75
N ILE A 39 -12.48 -6.38 -29.38
CA ILE A 39 -11.56 -5.42 -28.76
C ILE A 39 -11.03 -4.38 -29.77
N GLY A 40 -10.98 -4.72 -31.08
CA GLY A 40 -10.44 -3.83 -32.11
C GLY A 40 -8.93 -3.54 -31.96
N GLY A 41 -8.21 -4.36 -31.21
CA GLY A 41 -6.78 -4.23 -30.96
C GLY A 41 -5.90 -4.87 -32.04
N TYR A 42 -4.59 -4.72 -31.90
CA TYR A 42 -3.63 -5.36 -32.78
C TYR A 42 -3.71 -6.89 -32.59
N ARG A 43 -4.24 -7.62 -33.55
CA ARG A 43 -4.56 -9.05 -33.47
C ARG A 43 -3.43 -9.88 -32.84
N ASN A 44 -2.20 -9.69 -33.29
CA ASN A 44 -1.05 -10.45 -32.76
C ASN A 44 -0.79 -10.15 -31.28
N ALA A 45 -0.97 -8.90 -30.82
CA ALA A 45 -0.80 -8.55 -29.43
C ALA A 45 -1.92 -9.14 -28.57
N VAL A 46 -3.17 -9.10 -29.03
CA VAL A 46 -4.31 -9.75 -28.36
C VAL A 46 -4.08 -11.26 -28.24
N MET A 47 -3.64 -11.93 -29.31
CA MET A 47 -3.35 -13.37 -29.28
C MET A 47 -2.21 -13.74 -28.33
N GLU A 48 -1.17 -12.90 -28.27
CA GLU A 48 -0.07 -13.09 -27.31
C GLU A 48 -0.55 -12.97 -25.86
N ASP A 49 -1.43 -11.99 -25.59
CA ASP A 49 -1.95 -11.78 -24.24
C ASP A 49 -2.96 -12.89 -23.88
N ILE A 50 -3.80 -13.37 -24.80
CA ILE A 50 -4.64 -14.58 -24.61
C ILE A 50 -3.76 -15.77 -24.21
N LYS A 51 -2.66 -16.01 -24.94
CA LYS A 51 -1.74 -17.10 -24.64
C LYS A 51 -1.19 -16.97 -23.21
N LYS A 52 -0.72 -15.79 -22.82
CA LYS A 52 -0.22 -15.53 -21.46
C LYS A 52 -1.29 -15.78 -20.40
N MET A 53 -2.55 -15.43 -20.67
CA MET A 53 -3.64 -15.69 -19.72
C MET A 53 -3.93 -17.17 -19.59
N CYS A 54 -3.85 -17.95 -20.67
CA CYS A 54 -3.96 -19.40 -20.62
C CYS A 54 -2.79 -20.03 -19.86
N ASP A 55 -1.55 -19.60 -20.13
CA ASP A 55 -0.35 -20.07 -19.41
C ASP A 55 -0.43 -19.82 -17.90
N LYS A 56 -1.06 -18.69 -17.51
CA LYS A 56 -1.31 -18.32 -16.10
C LYS A 56 -2.55 -18.96 -15.50
N LYS A 57 -3.24 -19.85 -16.23
CA LYS A 57 -4.49 -20.48 -15.78
C LYS A 57 -5.59 -19.48 -15.38
N ILE A 58 -5.67 -18.37 -16.08
CA ILE A 58 -6.76 -17.40 -15.96
C ILE A 58 -7.87 -17.77 -16.92
N LEU A 59 -7.48 -18.15 -18.16
CA LEU A 59 -8.36 -18.67 -19.18
C LEU A 59 -7.96 -20.08 -19.57
N GLU A 60 -8.92 -20.87 -20.07
CA GLU A 60 -8.65 -22.11 -20.80
C GLU A 60 -9.28 -22.05 -22.19
N TYR A 61 -8.65 -22.72 -23.13
CA TYR A 61 -9.21 -22.92 -24.46
C TYR A 61 -9.76 -24.33 -24.59
N LYS A 62 -11.09 -24.48 -24.64
CA LYS A 62 -11.77 -25.75 -24.65
C LYS A 62 -12.96 -25.74 -25.59
N LYS A 63 -13.20 -26.83 -26.31
CA LYS A 63 -14.32 -26.97 -27.25
C LYS A 63 -14.41 -25.85 -28.32
N GLY A 64 -13.25 -25.25 -28.69
CA GLY A 64 -13.19 -24.18 -29.70
C GLY A 64 -13.41 -22.76 -29.15
N GLY A 65 -13.62 -22.59 -27.87
CA GLY A 65 -13.82 -21.30 -27.19
C GLY A 65 -12.92 -21.07 -26.00
N LEU A 66 -12.88 -19.83 -25.55
CA LEU A 66 -12.19 -19.38 -24.33
C LEU A 66 -13.17 -19.40 -23.16
N HIS A 67 -12.72 -19.94 -22.04
CA HIS A 67 -13.47 -20.02 -20.79
C HIS A 67 -12.63 -19.45 -19.63
N ILE A 68 -13.28 -18.78 -18.69
CA ILE A 68 -12.61 -18.25 -17.49
C ILE A 68 -12.45 -19.39 -16.47
N ILE A 69 -11.20 -19.66 -16.05
CA ILE A 69 -10.89 -20.60 -14.96
C ILE A 69 -10.83 -19.86 -13.64
N ASN A 70 -10.33 -18.63 -13.66
CA ASN A 70 -10.19 -17.79 -12.48
C ASN A 70 -10.95 -16.48 -12.71
N GLU A 71 -11.97 -16.24 -11.90
CA GLU A 71 -12.86 -15.09 -12.03
C GLU A 71 -12.20 -13.75 -11.68
N ASN A 72 -11.00 -13.78 -11.13
CA ASN A 72 -10.27 -12.55 -10.81
C ASN A 72 -9.62 -11.94 -12.05
N LEU A 73 -9.81 -10.64 -12.23
CA LEU A 73 -9.12 -9.89 -13.29
C LEU A 73 -7.60 -9.97 -13.12
N PRO A 74 -6.81 -10.05 -14.20
CA PRO A 74 -5.36 -10.19 -14.13
C PRO A 74 -4.68 -9.08 -13.34
N THR A 75 -5.15 -7.84 -13.47
CA THR A 75 -4.63 -6.69 -12.72
C THR A 75 -4.92 -6.81 -11.23
N ILE A 76 -6.14 -7.22 -10.86
CA ILE A 76 -6.53 -7.48 -9.47
C ILE A 76 -5.69 -8.60 -8.89
N THR A 77 -5.54 -9.72 -9.62
CA THR A 77 -4.71 -10.85 -9.19
C THR A 77 -3.25 -10.44 -8.93
N LYS A 78 -2.69 -9.60 -9.82
CA LYS A 78 -1.33 -9.05 -9.66
C LYS A 78 -1.22 -8.16 -8.44
N ASN A 79 -2.17 -7.24 -8.25
CA ASN A 79 -2.14 -6.30 -7.13
C ASN A 79 -2.42 -7.00 -5.79
N ARG A 80 -3.29 -8.02 -5.79
CA ARG A 80 -3.50 -8.90 -4.63
C ARG A 80 -2.21 -9.61 -4.22
N LYS A 81 -1.49 -10.19 -5.18
CA LYS A 81 -0.19 -10.82 -4.92
C LYS A 81 0.83 -9.82 -4.38
N ASN A 82 0.91 -8.63 -4.96
CA ASN A 82 1.81 -7.58 -4.48
C ASN A 82 1.50 -7.20 -3.03
N LEU A 83 0.23 -7.03 -2.68
CA LEU A 83 -0.17 -6.75 -1.29
C LEU A 83 0.28 -7.88 -0.35
N GLN A 84 0.06 -9.15 -0.73
CA GLN A 84 0.46 -10.31 0.07
C GLN A 84 1.98 -10.37 0.27
N ASP A 85 2.76 -10.13 -0.78
CA ASP A 85 4.23 -10.10 -0.72
C ASP A 85 4.71 -8.96 0.20
N HIS A 86 4.11 -7.79 0.12
CA HIS A 86 4.44 -6.65 0.98
C HIS A 86 4.02 -6.88 2.43
N LEU A 87 2.88 -7.51 2.69
CA LEU A 87 2.47 -7.90 4.04
C LEU A 87 3.44 -8.90 4.65
N LYS A 88 3.89 -9.90 3.89
CA LYS A 88 4.90 -10.86 4.35
C LYS A 88 6.19 -10.15 4.77
N ASN A 89 6.71 -9.26 3.91
CA ASN A 89 7.90 -8.47 4.23
C ASN A 89 7.69 -7.57 5.43
N TYR A 90 6.52 -6.95 5.55
CA TYR A 90 6.14 -6.14 6.71
C TYR A 90 6.17 -6.96 8.01
N HIS A 91 5.59 -8.15 8.03
CA HIS A 91 5.63 -9.04 9.21
C HIS A 91 7.05 -9.41 9.62
N GLU A 92 7.93 -9.71 8.66
CA GLU A 92 9.35 -9.98 8.92
C GLU A 92 10.06 -8.76 9.53
N ILE A 93 9.82 -7.57 8.98
CA ILE A 93 10.37 -6.32 9.51
C ILE A 93 9.88 -6.10 10.94
N ILE A 94 8.58 -6.16 11.19
CA ILE A 94 8.00 -5.94 12.51
C ILE A 94 8.55 -6.93 13.54
N LYS A 95 8.63 -8.22 13.18
CA LYS A 95 9.18 -9.27 14.03
C LYS A 95 10.62 -8.98 14.49
N ASN A 96 11.44 -8.43 13.61
CA ASN A 96 12.85 -8.16 13.86
C ASN A 96 13.09 -6.79 14.51
N VAL A 97 12.31 -5.79 14.16
CA VAL A 97 12.52 -4.39 14.52
C VAL A 97 11.93 -4.05 15.89
N LEU A 98 10.73 -4.55 16.22
CA LEU A 98 10.11 -4.24 17.52
C LEU A 98 10.97 -4.66 18.72
N PRO A 99 11.56 -5.87 18.78
CA PRO A 99 12.48 -6.23 19.87
C PRO A 99 13.70 -5.31 19.93
N ARG A 100 14.25 -4.91 18.77
CA ARG A 100 15.40 -4.01 18.69
C ARG A 100 15.08 -2.60 19.20
N ILE A 101 13.93 -2.06 18.83
CA ILE A 101 13.45 -0.77 19.38
C ILE A 101 13.33 -0.85 20.89
N LYS A 102 12.73 -1.92 21.42
CA LYS A 102 12.58 -2.13 22.86
C LYS A 102 13.95 -2.16 23.58
N GLU A 103 14.91 -2.88 23.01
CA GLU A 103 16.26 -2.97 23.57
C GLU A 103 17.01 -1.64 23.47
N ASN A 104 16.89 -0.92 22.35
CA ASN A 104 17.49 0.39 22.16
C ASN A 104 16.93 1.43 23.14
N ALA A 105 15.62 1.41 23.38
CA ALA A 105 14.98 2.27 24.39
C ALA A 105 15.49 1.92 25.79
N ARG A 106 15.60 0.63 26.13
CA ARG A 106 16.15 0.17 27.41
C ARG A 106 17.61 0.63 27.59
N LYS A 107 18.48 0.43 26.61
CA LYS A 107 19.90 0.82 26.63
C LYS A 107 20.09 2.32 26.74
N SER A 108 19.21 3.12 26.20
CA SER A 108 19.28 4.58 26.27
C SER A 108 18.77 5.14 27.61
N GLY A 109 18.04 4.34 28.40
CA GLY A 109 17.33 4.82 29.59
C GLY A 109 16.14 5.76 29.29
N LYS A 110 15.81 5.97 27.99
CA LYS A 110 14.76 6.87 27.57
C LYS A 110 13.70 6.08 26.76
N PRO A 111 12.40 6.41 26.87
CA PRO A 111 11.38 5.81 26.02
C PRO A 111 11.58 6.21 24.54
N ILE A 112 10.86 5.57 23.65
CA ILE A 112 10.94 5.83 22.19
C ILE A 112 10.62 7.28 21.88
N PHE A 113 9.56 7.81 22.49
CA PHE A 113 9.20 9.23 22.46
C PHE A 113 9.26 9.76 23.89
N TYR A 114 9.94 10.85 24.10
CA TYR A 114 10.10 11.46 25.41
C TYR A 114 10.02 12.98 25.35
N THR A 115 9.79 13.58 26.49
CA THR A 115 9.73 15.02 26.65
C THR A 115 10.89 15.45 27.51
N GLU A 116 11.64 16.45 27.09
CA GLU A 116 12.68 17.09 27.92
C GLU A 116 12.31 18.54 28.18
N PRO A 117 12.63 19.05 29.39
CA PRO A 117 12.48 20.46 29.67
C PRO A 117 13.50 21.25 28.83
N VAL A 118 13.04 22.35 28.27
CA VAL A 118 13.88 23.28 27.52
C VAL A 118 13.58 24.71 28.00
N MET A 119 14.59 25.53 28.06
CA MET A 119 14.39 26.96 28.26
C MET A 119 13.94 27.54 26.92
N ALA A 120 12.80 28.18 26.91
CA ALA A 120 12.27 28.89 25.71
C ALA A 120 12.65 30.40 25.82
N PRO A 121 13.83 30.79 25.29
CA PRO A 121 14.36 32.15 25.50
C PRO A 121 13.47 33.23 24.88
N HIS A 122 12.62 32.87 23.91
CA HIS A 122 11.70 33.79 23.25
C HIS A 122 10.33 33.90 23.91
N HIS A 123 10.04 33.07 24.91
CA HIS A 123 8.82 33.17 25.72
C HIS A 123 9.18 33.64 27.12
N ILE A 124 8.88 34.90 27.36
CA ILE A 124 9.11 35.53 28.68
C ILE A 124 7.78 35.52 29.44
N ASP A 125 7.80 35.02 30.66
CA ASP A 125 6.69 35.16 31.58
C ASP A 125 6.46 36.64 31.88
N ALA A 126 5.34 37.20 31.43
CA ALA A 126 5.02 38.63 31.61
C ALA A 126 4.97 39.06 33.09
N ARG A 127 4.78 38.11 34.04
CA ARG A 127 4.71 38.41 35.46
C ARG A 127 6.08 38.42 36.12
N THR A 128 6.99 37.58 35.68
CA THR A 128 8.31 37.40 36.35
C THR A 128 9.46 37.98 35.54
N GLY A 129 9.25 38.32 34.26
CA GLY A 129 10.28 38.76 33.32
C GLY A 129 11.34 37.69 32.99
N LYS A 130 11.11 36.44 33.39
CA LYS A 130 12.06 35.34 33.16
C LYS A 130 11.64 34.51 31.95
N PRO A 131 12.62 33.89 31.26
CA PRO A 131 12.31 32.92 30.23
C PRO A 131 11.41 31.79 30.75
N MET A 132 10.38 31.44 29.99
CA MET A 132 9.48 30.33 30.36
C MET A 132 10.15 28.99 30.12
N GLU A 133 9.96 28.06 31.05
CA GLU A 133 10.31 26.66 30.82
C GLU A 133 9.28 26.04 29.88
N GLY A 134 9.75 25.51 28.79
CA GLY A 134 8.97 24.74 27.84
C GLY A 134 9.29 23.26 27.93
N LYS A 135 8.49 22.47 27.21
CA LYS A 135 8.73 21.03 27.07
C LYS A 135 8.89 20.71 25.59
N LEU A 136 10.05 20.17 25.21
CA LEU A 136 10.32 19.73 23.85
C LEU A 136 10.15 18.23 23.77
N GLN A 137 9.33 17.80 22.83
CA GLN A 137 9.12 16.40 22.54
C GLN A 137 10.17 15.90 21.55
N ARG A 138 10.78 14.75 21.87
CA ARG A 138 11.86 14.16 21.06
C ARG A 138 11.64 12.70 20.79
N ILE A 139 12.19 12.26 19.66
CA ILE A 139 12.35 10.84 19.34
C ILE A 139 13.69 10.39 19.91
N ASN A 140 13.72 9.21 20.51
CA ASN A 140 14.96 8.58 20.95
C ASN A 140 15.82 8.25 19.72
N GLU A 141 16.95 8.91 19.58
CA GLU A 141 17.84 8.79 18.41
C GLU A 141 18.25 7.34 18.15
N ARG A 142 18.41 6.52 19.18
CA ARG A 142 18.74 5.08 19.00
C ARG A 142 17.61 4.26 18.41
N CYS A 143 16.38 4.78 18.43
CA CYS A 143 15.20 4.11 17.88
C CYS A 143 14.79 4.66 16.51
N LYS A 144 15.38 5.76 16.08
CA LYS A 144 14.96 6.54 14.92
C LYS A 144 14.97 5.74 13.62
N ASP A 145 16.08 5.07 13.32
CA ASP A 145 16.22 4.31 12.07
C ASP A 145 15.24 3.12 12.03
N ASP A 146 15.05 2.46 13.15
CA ASP A 146 14.09 1.37 13.29
C ASP A 146 12.64 1.83 13.12
N LEU A 147 12.30 3.00 13.64
CA LEU A 147 11.00 3.63 13.45
C LEU A 147 10.79 4.02 11.98
N LEU A 148 11.81 4.59 11.33
CA LEU A 148 11.76 4.91 9.90
C LEU A 148 11.57 3.66 9.04
N LEU A 149 12.18 2.54 9.40
CA LEU A 149 12.01 1.27 8.70
C LEU A 149 10.57 0.74 8.83
N ILE A 150 9.98 0.79 10.03
CA ILE A 150 8.56 0.46 10.24
C ILE A 150 7.69 1.38 9.38
N MET A 151 7.94 2.68 9.45
CA MET A 151 7.27 3.71 8.69
C MET A 151 7.23 3.40 7.20
N HIS A 152 8.40 3.10 6.65
CA HIS A 152 8.53 2.78 5.24
C HIS A 152 7.74 1.52 4.84
N SER A 153 7.82 0.48 5.67
CA SER A 153 7.10 -0.77 5.42
C SER A 153 5.57 -0.60 5.49
N VAL A 154 5.07 0.17 6.45
CA VAL A 154 3.64 0.54 6.54
C VAL A 154 3.18 1.28 5.28
N ASN A 155 3.96 2.27 4.82
CA ASN A 155 3.65 3.05 3.63
C ASN A 155 3.55 2.16 2.37
N ILE A 156 4.46 1.19 2.23
CA ILE A 156 4.44 0.23 1.12
C ILE A 156 3.16 -0.61 1.15
N VAL A 157 2.78 -1.14 2.32
CA VAL A 157 1.55 -1.94 2.49
C VAL A 157 0.31 -1.11 2.14
N ILE A 158 0.22 0.12 2.64
CA ILE A 158 -0.90 1.02 2.34
C ILE A 158 -0.99 1.29 0.83
N ARG A 159 0.11 1.63 0.18
CA ARG A 159 0.13 1.87 -1.28
C ARG A 159 -0.27 0.63 -2.08
N ALA A 160 0.19 -0.55 -1.69
CA ALA A 160 -0.18 -1.79 -2.36
C ALA A 160 -1.67 -2.11 -2.21
N SER A 161 -2.21 -1.89 -1.01
CA SER A 161 -3.64 -2.04 -0.74
C SER A 161 -4.48 -1.07 -1.56
N TYR A 162 -4.04 0.18 -1.66
CA TYR A 162 -4.69 1.18 -2.49
C TYR A 162 -4.66 0.85 -3.98
N SER A 163 -3.53 0.38 -4.49
CA SER A 163 -3.43 -0.08 -5.87
C SER A 163 -4.40 -1.24 -6.17
N LEU A 164 -4.64 -2.11 -5.18
CA LEU A 164 -5.63 -3.18 -5.29
C LEU A 164 -7.05 -2.61 -5.39
N TYR A 165 -7.39 -1.64 -4.54
CA TYR A 165 -8.69 -0.96 -4.55
C TYR A 165 -8.94 -0.21 -5.85
N LEU A 166 -7.98 0.57 -6.33
CA LEU A 166 -8.10 1.29 -7.60
C LEU A 166 -8.28 0.35 -8.79
N SER A 167 -7.53 -0.76 -8.84
CA SER A 167 -7.69 -1.72 -9.91
C SER A 167 -9.08 -2.38 -9.91
N GLN A 168 -9.70 -2.49 -8.75
CA GLN A 168 -11.07 -2.96 -8.63
C GLN A 168 -12.08 -1.94 -9.17
N ILE A 169 -11.95 -0.66 -8.79
CA ILE A 169 -12.83 0.40 -9.29
C ILE A 169 -12.74 0.51 -10.80
N SER A 170 -11.52 0.60 -11.37
CA SER A 170 -11.33 0.62 -12.83
C SER A 170 -11.99 -0.56 -13.52
N SER A 171 -11.93 -1.75 -12.91
CA SER A 171 -12.54 -2.95 -13.46
C SER A 171 -14.07 -2.91 -13.48
N LEU A 172 -14.66 -2.29 -12.45
CA LEU A 172 -16.12 -2.09 -12.37
C LEU A 172 -16.58 -1.06 -13.41
N GLU A 173 -15.86 0.04 -13.55
CA GLU A 173 -16.16 1.10 -14.53
C GLU A 173 -16.02 0.63 -15.97
N GLU A 174 -14.94 -0.12 -16.29
CA GLU A 174 -14.67 -0.60 -17.64
C GLU A 174 -15.58 -1.74 -18.09
N SER A 175 -16.05 -2.57 -17.17
CA SER A 175 -16.71 -3.84 -17.54
C SER A 175 -18.23 -3.80 -17.39
N GLY A 176 -18.80 -2.88 -16.64
CA GLY A 176 -20.22 -2.92 -16.26
C GLY A 176 -20.60 -4.22 -15.50
N ILE A 177 -19.61 -4.99 -15.05
CA ILE A 177 -19.76 -6.28 -14.40
C ILE A 177 -19.37 -6.14 -12.94
N GLN A 178 -20.19 -6.62 -12.03
CA GLN A 178 -19.87 -6.64 -10.61
C GLN A 178 -18.76 -7.65 -10.32
N VAL A 179 -17.56 -7.15 -10.01
CA VAL A 179 -16.51 -7.96 -9.40
C VAL A 179 -16.85 -8.17 -7.92
N SER A 180 -16.56 -9.33 -7.36
CA SER A 180 -16.79 -9.58 -5.94
C SER A 180 -15.93 -8.65 -5.08
N VAL A 181 -16.56 -7.64 -4.51
CA VAL A 181 -15.94 -6.62 -3.64
C VAL A 181 -15.50 -7.24 -2.31
N LYS A 182 -16.29 -8.21 -1.81
CA LYS A 182 -16.12 -8.76 -0.45
C LYS A 182 -14.75 -9.37 -0.16
N GLU A 183 -14.14 -10.04 -1.13
CA GLU A 183 -12.82 -10.65 -0.92
C GLU A 183 -11.72 -9.59 -0.81
N ILE A 184 -11.78 -8.55 -1.65
CA ILE A 184 -10.81 -7.46 -1.66
C ILE A 184 -10.96 -6.61 -0.41
N GLU A 185 -12.19 -6.31 0.02
CA GLU A 185 -12.46 -5.62 1.28
C GLU A 185 -11.91 -6.41 2.48
N LYS A 186 -12.05 -7.74 2.45
CA LYS A 186 -11.48 -8.59 3.49
C LYS A 186 -9.95 -8.50 3.55
N GLU A 187 -9.28 -8.60 2.40
CA GLU A 187 -7.81 -8.49 2.33
C GLU A 187 -7.31 -7.10 2.75
N GLN A 188 -8.04 -6.06 2.38
CA GLN A 188 -7.74 -4.71 2.81
C GLN A 188 -7.89 -4.56 4.32
N LYS A 189 -8.99 -5.06 4.88
CA LYS A 189 -9.24 -5.05 6.33
C LYS A 189 -8.14 -5.80 7.09
N GLU A 190 -7.73 -6.97 6.61
CA GLU A 190 -6.64 -7.74 7.22
C GLU A 190 -5.32 -6.95 7.23
N ALA A 191 -4.97 -6.30 6.11
CA ALA A 191 -3.78 -5.46 6.03
C ALA A 191 -3.84 -4.29 7.02
N LEU A 192 -5.00 -3.68 7.16
CA LEU A 192 -5.25 -2.58 8.08
C LEU A 192 -5.13 -2.99 9.54
N ASP A 193 -5.76 -4.09 9.90
CA ASP A 193 -5.75 -4.60 11.26
C ASP A 193 -4.32 -4.90 11.73
N GLU A 194 -3.45 -5.40 10.85
CA GLU A 194 -2.03 -5.60 11.15
C GLU A 194 -1.29 -4.27 11.36
N ILE A 195 -1.59 -3.25 10.58
CA ILE A 195 -1.01 -1.90 10.76
C ILE A 195 -1.50 -1.28 12.08
N LYS A 196 -2.80 -1.40 12.39
CA LYS A 196 -3.37 -0.93 13.66
C LYS A 196 -2.76 -1.64 14.86
N LYS A 197 -2.50 -2.94 14.76
CA LYS A 197 -1.83 -3.72 15.80
C LYS A 197 -0.41 -3.22 16.06
N THR A 198 0.36 -2.93 14.99
CA THR A 198 1.69 -2.35 15.13
C THR A 198 1.64 -0.97 15.76
N LYS A 199 0.70 -0.11 15.34
CA LYS A 199 0.46 1.21 15.96
C LYS A 199 0.22 1.07 17.47
N ARG A 200 -0.67 0.16 17.86
CA ARG A 200 -0.98 -0.10 19.27
C ARG A 200 0.26 -0.55 20.05
N THR A 201 1.03 -1.50 19.51
CA THR A 201 2.26 -1.99 20.14
C THR A 201 3.28 -0.87 20.34
N LEU A 202 3.49 -0.01 19.35
CA LEU A 202 4.37 1.15 19.45
C LEU A 202 3.86 2.15 20.51
N LEU A 203 2.55 2.41 20.57
CA LEU A 203 1.93 3.25 21.58
C LEU A 203 2.17 2.69 22.99
N GLU A 204 1.94 1.41 23.19
CA GLU A 204 2.18 0.74 24.48
C GLU A 204 3.64 0.84 24.94
N MET A 205 4.58 0.77 23.99
CA MET A 205 6.01 0.94 24.27
C MET A 205 6.41 2.40 24.56
N THR A 206 5.63 3.37 24.11
CA THR A 206 5.89 4.80 24.33
C THR A 206 5.20 5.35 25.57
N ALA A 207 4.04 4.80 25.90
CA ALA A 207 3.23 5.25 27.03
C ALA A 207 3.76 4.63 28.34
N LYS A 208 4.53 5.39 29.13
CA LYS A 208 4.53 5.13 30.57
C LYS A 208 3.12 5.45 31.08
N LYS A 209 2.55 4.57 31.94
CA LYS A 209 1.26 4.83 32.60
C LYS A 209 1.22 6.28 33.11
N GLY A 210 0.31 7.09 32.58
CA GLY A 210 0.13 8.50 32.95
C GLY A 210 0.87 9.53 32.10
N ASN A 211 1.65 9.15 31.07
CA ASN A 211 2.36 10.11 30.23
C ASN A 211 1.67 10.36 28.89
N LEU A 212 0.64 11.20 28.91
CA LEU A 212 -0.13 11.64 27.74
C LEU A 212 0.74 12.29 26.65
N HIS A 213 1.87 12.90 27.02
CA HIS A 213 2.73 13.63 26.08
C HIS A 213 3.44 12.71 25.08
N GLY A 214 3.89 11.52 25.48
CA GLY A 214 4.49 10.57 24.54
C GLY A 214 3.49 10.05 23.51
N SER A 215 2.23 9.90 23.93
CA SER A 215 1.13 9.49 23.05
C SER A 215 0.82 10.57 22.00
N ALA A 216 0.78 11.85 22.38
CA ALA A 216 0.49 12.96 21.46
C ALA A 216 1.57 13.11 20.37
N VAL A 217 2.86 12.99 20.72
CA VAL A 217 3.96 13.02 19.72
C VAL A 217 3.85 11.85 18.78
N PHE A 218 3.58 10.67 19.30
CA PHE A 218 3.42 9.49 18.49
C PHE A 218 2.25 9.65 17.51
N GLN A 219 1.10 10.14 17.97
CA GLN A 219 -0.06 10.38 17.12
C GLN A 219 0.25 11.40 16.01
N MET A 220 0.92 12.49 16.35
CA MET A 220 1.32 13.50 15.38
C MET A 220 2.35 12.94 14.38
N TRP A 221 3.33 12.17 14.82
CA TRP A 221 4.29 11.51 13.96
C TRP A 221 3.62 10.47 13.07
N TRP A 222 2.71 9.64 13.62
CA TRP A 222 1.94 8.67 12.85
C TRP A 222 1.02 9.34 11.83
N PHE A 223 0.39 10.44 12.22
CA PHE A 223 -0.43 11.25 11.32
C PHE A 223 0.40 11.83 10.17
N GLN A 224 1.55 12.42 10.44
CA GLN A 224 2.45 12.93 9.40
C GLN A 224 2.89 11.84 8.42
N LEU A 225 3.13 10.63 8.92
CA LEU A 225 3.43 9.47 8.11
C LEU A 225 2.29 9.10 7.16
N THR A 226 1.07 9.16 7.65
CA THR A 226 -0.13 8.72 6.93
C THR A 226 -0.84 9.86 6.18
N ALA A 227 -0.60 11.12 6.55
CA ALA A 227 -1.26 12.30 5.99
C ALA A 227 -1.06 12.46 4.47
N GLY A 228 0.12 12.15 3.97
CA GLY A 228 0.39 12.15 2.53
C GLY A 228 -0.47 11.15 1.74
N LEU A 229 -1.06 10.18 2.41
CA LEU A 229 -1.98 9.20 1.85
C LEU A 229 -3.43 9.63 2.02
N GLN A 230 -3.77 10.31 3.13
CA GLN A 230 -5.10 10.89 3.34
C GLN A 230 -5.42 12.01 2.37
N MET A 231 -4.44 12.84 2.01
CA MET A 231 -4.66 13.94 1.03
C MET A 231 -4.98 13.45 -0.39
N GLN A 232 -4.73 12.17 -0.69
CA GLN A 232 -5.08 11.59 -1.98
C GLN A 232 -6.47 10.93 -1.96
N GLU A 233 -7.09 10.75 -0.78
CA GLU A 233 -8.29 9.94 -0.63
C GLU A 233 -9.17 10.31 0.56
N ASP A 234 -10.13 11.16 0.30
CA ASP A 234 -11.25 11.43 1.20
C ASP A 234 -12.15 10.21 1.48
N ASN A 235 -11.83 9.05 0.90
CA ASN A 235 -12.67 7.85 0.94
C ASN A 235 -12.05 6.63 1.62
N LEU A 236 -10.80 6.70 2.07
CA LEU A 236 -10.25 5.61 2.87
C LEU A 236 -10.63 5.80 4.33
N VAL A 237 -11.67 5.11 4.74
CA VAL A 237 -12.13 4.87 6.15
C VAL A 237 -11.01 4.37 7.09
N TRP A 238 -9.80 4.38 6.62
CA TRP A 238 -8.59 3.82 7.20
C TRP A 238 -8.10 4.54 8.44
N PHE A 239 -8.55 5.77 8.65
CA PHE A 239 -8.03 6.66 9.69
C PHE A 239 -9.12 7.27 10.56
N GLU A 240 -10.37 6.90 10.32
CA GLU A 240 -11.44 7.21 11.25
C GLU A 240 -11.36 6.29 12.47
N GLU A 241 -10.81 6.82 13.55
CA GLU A 241 -11.09 6.47 14.94
C GLU A 241 -11.66 7.68 15.66
#